data_1e2a8155f1429047273296e3381fcb75
#
_entry.id   1e2a8155f1429047273296e3381fcb75
#
_cell.length_a   1.000
_cell.length_b   1.000
_cell.length_c   1.000
_cell.angle_alpha   90.00
_cell.angle_beta   90.00
_cell.angle_gamma   90.00
#
_symmetry.space_group_name_H-M   'P 1'
#
loop_
_entity.id
_entity.type
_entity.pdbx_description
1 polymer ?
#
loop_
_entity_poly.entity_id
_entity_poly.type
_entity_poly.pdbx_seq_one_letter_code
_entity_poly.pdbx_strand_id
1 'polypeptide(L)'
;GAVGYNDAGVGISGTETIYAKDELLKIDPYNEATGITEDDIPDVLLPRMKSAAEGVKLLGEIVETTGAGEGFGVVFVDKNELWYFETGTGHHWMAVKLPKDEYFVSANQGRLQNYKENDPNFMGSKNLIKFAQDNGAYDPAKDGEFQFTKAYTRDDERDMTYNYPRVWGLQAMFSPAIENDVTKN
;
A
#
# COMPACT_ATOMS: atom_id res chain seq x y z
N GLY A 1 -5.08 6.68 17.38
CA GLY A 1 -3.99 6.08 16.60
C GLY A 1 -4.49 4.99 15.70
N ALA A 2 -3.84 4.81 14.60
CA ALA A 2 -4.24 3.94 13.49
C ALA A 2 -4.02 2.43 13.76
N VAL A 3 -4.26 1.94 14.97
CA VAL A 3 -4.03 0.55 15.36
C VAL A 3 -5.16 0.03 16.25
N GLY A 4 -5.56 -1.22 16.04
CA GLY A 4 -6.57 -1.88 16.86
C GLY A 4 -6.80 -3.33 16.45
N TYR A 5 -7.65 -4.02 17.19
CA TYR A 5 -8.15 -5.36 16.88
C TYR A 5 -9.58 -5.52 17.36
N ASN A 6 -10.30 -6.46 16.76
CA ASN A 6 -11.70 -6.74 17.10
C ASN A 6 -11.86 -8.10 17.77
N ASP A 7 -13.07 -8.41 18.20
CA ASP A 7 -13.46 -9.65 18.85
C ASP A 7 -13.43 -10.88 17.90
N ALA A 8 -13.43 -10.66 16.60
CA ALA A 8 -13.19 -11.71 15.59
C ALA A 8 -11.71 -12.10 15.47
N GLY A 9 -10.80 -11.41 16.17
CA GLY A 9 -9.36 -11.67 16.14
C GLY A 9 -8.68 -11.09 14.90
N VAL A 10 -9.24 -10.03 14.32
CA VAL A 10 -8.63 -9.31 13.20
C VAL A 10 -7.98 -8.04 13.72
N GLY A 11 -6.71 -7.83 13.38
CA GLY A 11 -5.94 -6.66 13.74
C GLY A 11 -5.68 -5.75 12.53
N ILE A 12 -5.56 -4.45 12.82
CA ILE A 12 -5.18 -3.40 11.87
C ILE A 12 -4.02 -2.60 12.44
N SER A 13 -3.08 -2.21 11.57
CA SER A 13 -2.12 -1.15 11.85
C SER A 13 -1.95 -0.30 10.61
N GLY A 14 -2.31 0.98 10.71
CA GLY A 14 -2.15 1.96 9.63
C GLY A 14 -0.92 2.84 9.84
N THR A 15 -0.47 3.45 8.75
CA THR A 15 0.56 4.48 8.74
C THR A 15 0.26 5.49 7.64
N GLU A 16 0.14 6.75 7.99
CA GLU A 16 0.17 7.86 7.03
C GLU A 16 1.53 7.89 6.36
N THR A 17 1.55 8.20 5.06
CA THR A 17 2.81 8.57 4.41
C THR A 17 3.22 7.74 3.20
N ILE A 18 2.25 7.30 2.41
CA ILE A 18 2.49 6.90 1.04
C ILE A 18 2.32 8.14 0.16
N TYR A 19 3.40 8.62 -0.44
CA TYR A 19 3.34 9.80 -1.30
C TYR A 19 3.20 9.37 -2.77
N ALA A 20 2.07 9.72 -3.35
CA ALA A 20 1.84 9.51 -4.78
C ALA A 20 2.57 10.55 -5.64
N LYS A 21 2.72 10.24 -6.93
CA LYS A 21 3.25 11.19 -7.91
C LYS A 21 2.31 12.37 -8.10
N ASP A 22 2.85 13.59 -8.09
CA ASP A 22 2.09 14.82 -8.23
C ASP A 22 1.29 14.89 -9.55
N GLU A 23 1.83 14.34 -10.64
CA GLU A 23 1.14 14.27 -11.93
C GLU A 23 -0.10 13.39 -11.91
N LEU A 24 -0.10 12.31 -11.15
CA LEU A 24 -1.27 11.45 -10.98
C LEU A 24 -2.28 12.07 -10.01
N LEU A 25 -1.84 12.75 -8.96
CA LEU A 25 -2.71 13.46 -8.03
C LEU A 25 -3.43 14.67 -8.67
N LYS A 26 -2.91 15.22 -9.76
CA LYS A 26 -3.65 16.23 -10.55
C LYS A 26 -4.87 15.66 -11.27
N ILE A 27 -4.87 14.36 -11.52
CA ILE A 27 -5.93 13.66 -12.26
C ILE A 27 -6.90 12.98 -11.29
N ASP A 28 -6.35 12.33 -10.26
CA ASP A 28 -7.09 11.63 -9.21
C ASP A 28 -6.59 12.08 -7.82
N PRO A 29 -7.01 13.28 -7.36
CA PRO A 29 -6.54 13.86 -6.11
C PRO A 29 -7.08 13.12 -4.87
N TYR A 30 -6.40 13.27 -3.75
CA TYR A 30 -6.96 12.89 -2.46
C TYR A 30 -8.22 13.70 -2.15
N ASN A 31 -9.21 13.04 -1.58
CA ASN A 31 -10.44 13.69 -1.12
C ASN A 31 -10.27 14.12 0.35
N GLU A 32 -9.53 15.20 0.57
CA GLU A 32 -9.20 15.70 1.92
C GLU A 32 -10.43 16.08 2.76
N ALA A 33 -11.58 16.34 2.11
CA ALA A 33 -12.78 16.79 2.82
C ALA A 33 -13.62 15.66 3.40
N THR A 34 -13.71 14.52 2.72
CA THR A 34 -14.61 13.41 3.08
C THR A 34 -14.01 12.02 2.81
N GLY A 35 -12.80 11.94 2.29
CA GLY A 35 -12.08 10.69 2.06
C GLY A 35 -11.67 10.05 3.38
N ILE A 36 -11.51 8.73 3.35
CA ILE A 36 -11.05 7.98 4.53
C ILE A 36 -9.58 8.31 4.82
N THR A 37 -9.28 8.56 6.10
CA THR A 37 -7.93 8.84 6.59
C THR A 37 -7.40 7.68 7.44
N GLU A 38 -6.10 7.68 7.72
CA GLU A 38 -5.47 6.72 8.64
C GLU A 38 -6.20 6.63 9.98
N ASP A 39 -6.58 7.76 10.54
CA ASP A 39 -7.24 7.83 11.85
C ASP A 39 -8.66 7.23 11.84
N ASP A 40 -9.35 7.30 10.72
CA ASP A 40 -10.73 6.77 10.56
C ASP A 40 -10.78 5.25 10.38
N ILE A 41 -9.72 4.69 9.79
CA ILE A 41 -9.68 3.28 9.35
C ILE A 41 -10.05 2.29 10.46
N PRO A 42 -9.47 2.34 11.68
CA PRO A 42 -9.84 1.39 12.73
C PRO A 42 -11.31 1.50 13.15
N ASP A 43 -11.84 2.69 13.30
CA ASP A 43 -13.21 2.93 13.76
C ASP A 43 -14.24 2.50 12.72
N VAL A 44 -13.90 2.66 11.45
CA VAL A 44 -14.77 2.27 10.34
C VAL A 44 -14.71 0.77 10.06
N LEU A 45 -13.52 0.16 10.07
CA LEU A 45 -13.34 -1.21 9.59
C LEU A 45 -13.45 -2.27 10.68
N LEU A 46 -12.86 -2.05 11.87
CA LEU A 46 -12.84 -3.06 12.95
C LEU A 46 -14.23 -3.61 13.30
N PRO A 47 -15.29 -2.79 13.39
CA PRO A 47 -16.63 -3.30 13.68
C PRO A 47 -17.27 -4.12 12.56
N ARG A 48 -16.72 -4.08 11.35
CA ARG A 48 -17.36 -4.60 10.12
C ARG A 48 -16.67 -5.81 9.51
N MET A 49 -15.39 -6.04 9.81
CA MET A 49 -14.61 -7.11 9.21
C MET A 49 -14.47 -8.33 10.13
N LYS A 50 -14.46 -9.53 9.53
CA LYS A 50 -14.29 -10.81 10.23
C LYS A 50 -13.02 -11.56 9.81
N SER A 51 -12.30 -11.06 8.80
CA SER A 51 -11.01 -11.57 8.35
C SER A 51 -10.15 -10.43 7.79
N ALA A 52 -8.86 -10.67 7.68
CA ALA A 52 -7.92 -9.73 7.07
C ALA A 52 -8.30 -9.40 5.62
N ALA A 53 -8.63 -10.41 4.82
CA ALA A 53 -9.06 -10.23 3.44
C ALA A 53 -10.37 -9.42 3.30
N GLU A 54 -11.34 -9.60 4.21
CA GLU A 54 -12.54 -8.77 4.24
C GLU A 54 -12.21 -7.30 4.54
N GLY A 55 -11.28 -7.06 5.47
CA GLY A 55 -10.80 -5.71 5.78
C GLY A 55 -10.18 -5.01 4.56
N VAL A 56 -9.33 -5.72 3.81
CA VAL A 56 -8.75 -5.20 2.55
C VAL A 56 -9.82 -4.84 1.54
N LYS A 57 -10.80 -5.73 1.31
CA LYS A 57 -11.90 -5.48 0.36
C LYS A 57 -12.74 -4.27 0.77
N LEU A 58 -13.11 -4.20 2.04
CA LEU A 58 -13.92 -3.10 2.58
C LEU A 58 -13.19 -1.75 2.45
N LEU A 59 -11.90 -1.70 2.81
CA LEU A 59 -11.11 -0.49 2.63
C LEU A 59 -11.00 -0.11 1.15
N GLY A 60 -10.75 -1.08 0.29
CA GLY A 60 -10.68 -0.86 -1.16
C GLY A 60 -11.98 -0.29 -1.73
N GLU A 61 -13.14 -0.84 -1.34
CA GLU A 61 -14.45 -0.32 -1.75
C GLU A 61 -14.68 1.12 -1.27
N ILE A 62 -14.27 1.45 -0.05
CA ILE A 62 -14.37 2.81 0.49
C ILE A 62 -13.47 3.76 -0.31
N VAL A 63 -12.22 3.38 -0.56
CA VAL A 63 -11.30 4.19 -1.37
C VAL A 63 -11.83 4.39 -2.78
N GLU A 64 -12.36 3.35 -3.45
CA GLU A 64 -12.92 3.47 -4.80
C GLU A 64 -14.20 4.32 -4.87
N THR A 65 -14.97 4.41 -3.80
CA THR A 65 -16.29 5.09 -3.81
C THR A 65 -16.27 6.48 -3.19
N THR A 66 -15.49 6.66 -2.13
CA THR A 66 -15.44 7.90 -1.35
C THR A 66 -14.11 8.63 -1.53
N GLY A 67 -13.08 7.90 -1.85
CA GLY A 67 -11.71 8.39 -1.98
C GLY A 67 -10.90 8.21 -0.69
N ALA A 68 -9.59 8.16 -0.85
CA ALA A 68 -8.63 8.32 0.23
C ALA A 68 -8.46 9.82 0.54
N GLY A 69 -8.45 10.20 1.82
CA GLY A 69 -8.20 11.58 2.27
C GLY A 69 -6.73 11.96 2.21
N GLU A 70 -5.87 10.95 2.20
CA GLU A 70 -4.40 11.07 2.21
C GLU A 70 -3.77 9.78 1.70
N GLY A 71 -2.44 9.78 1.56
CA GLY A 71 -1.70 8.57 1.22
C GLY A 71 -1.37 7.75 2.47
N PHE A 72 -1.79 6.49 2.52
CA PHE A 72 -1.56 5.60 3.65
C PHE A 72 -1.24 4.16 3.24
N GLY A 73 -0.57 3.45 4.16
CA GLY A 73 -0.40 2.01 4.13
C GLY A 73 -1.08 1.34 5.32
N VAL A 74 -1.66 0.16 5.15
CA VAL A 74 -2.38 -0.55 6.21
C VAL A 74 -2.04 -2.03 6.22
N VAL A 75 -1.66 -2.53 7.39
CA VAL A 75 -1.55 -3.97 7.66
C VAL A 75 -2.89 -4.48 8.17
N PHE A 76 -3.36 -5.58 7.59
CA PHE A 76 -4.48 -6.38 8.11
C PHE A 76 -3.97 -7.76 8.48
N VAL A 77 -4.28 -8.23 9.67
CA VAL A 77 -3.82 -9.53 10.15
C VAL A 77 -4.93 -10.29 10.86
N ASP A 78 -5.02 -11.58 10.58
CA ASP A 78 -5.79 -12.54 11.37
C ASP A 78 -4.97 -13.82 11.61
N LYS A 79 -5.57 -14.84 12.22
CA LYS A 79 -4.88 -16.11 12.52
C LYS A 79 -4.39 -16.88 11.29
N ASN A 80 -4.92 -16.56 10.10
CA ASN A 80 -4.66 -17.33 8.87
C ASN A 80 -3.74 -16.59 7.90
N GLU A 81 -3.86 -15.25 7.83
CA GLU A 81 -3.20 -14.46 6.80
C GLU A 81 -2.88 -13.05 7.26
N LEU A 82 -1.93 -12.45 6.57
CA LEU A 82 -1.50 -11.08 6.72
C LEU A 82 -1.51 -10.41 5.35
N TRP A 83 -2.15 -9.26 5.25
CA TRP A 83 -2.24 -8.42 4.06
C TRP A 83 -1.63 -7.06 4.31
N TYR A 84 -0.98 -6.52 3.29
CA TYR A 84 -0.52 -5.14 3.30
C TYR A 84 -1.15 -4.39 2.14
N PHE A 85 -1.75 -3.25 2.44
CA PHE A 85 -2.50 -2.38 1.54
C PHE A 85 -1.77 -1.05 1.40
N GLU A 86 -1.71 -0.50 0.18
CA GLU A 86 -1.18 0.84 -0.10
C GLU A 86 -2.12 1.61 -1.03
N THR A 87 -2.32 2.90 -0.73
CA THR A 87 -2.95 3.83 -1.67
C THR A 87 -1.98 4.21 -2.78
N GLY A 88 -2.50 4.38 -4.00
CA GLY A 88 -1.75 4.90 -5.15
C GLY A 88 -2.11 6.35 -5.44
N THR A 89 -3.40 6.69 -5.38
CA THR A 89 -3.98 8.03 -5.58
C THR A 89 -5.28 8.14 -4.79
N GLY A 90 -6.12 9.12 -5.07
CA GLY A 90 -7.40 9.28 -4.39
C GLY A 90 -8.31 8.06 -4.44
N HIS A 91 -8.36 7.35 -5.57
CA HIS A 91 -9.26 6.20 -5.75
C HIS A 91 -8.55 4.91 -6.18
N HIS A 92 -7.21 4.94 -6.33
CA HIS A 92 -6.43 3.75 -6.72
C HIS A 92 -5.60 3.20 -5.55
N TRP A 93 -5.58 1.88 -5.45
CA TRP A 93 -4.92 1.16 -4.37
C TRP A 93 -4.48 -0.24 -4.81
N MET A 94 -3.55 -0.81 -4.07
CA MET A 94 -3.09 -2.19 -4.21
C MET A 94 -2.94 -2.83 -2.83
N ALA A 95 -3.16 -4.15 -2.74
CA ALA A 95 -2.82 -4.93 -1.56
C ALA A 95 -2.22 -6.28 -1.95
N VAL A 96 -1.35 -6.78 -1.09
CA VAL A 96 -0.70 -8.07 -1.27
C VAL A 96 -0.83 -8.90 0.01
N LYS A 97 -1.10 -10.20 -0.17
CA LYS A 97 -1.01 -11.18 0.90
C LYS A 97 0.45 -11.55 1.12
N LEU A 98 0.96 -11.27 2.30
CA LEU A 98 2.35 -11.56 2.65
C LEU A 98 2.55 -13.05 2.97
N PRO A 99 3.67 -13.65 2.53
CA PRO A 99 4.02 -15.02 2.87
C PRO A 99 4.18 -15.20 4.40
N LYS A 100 3.90 -16.40 4.91
CA LYS A 100 3.92 -16.68 6.36
C LYS A 100 5.33 -16.84 6.93
N ASP A 101 6.28 -17.17 6.09
CA ASP A 101 7.67 -17.48 6.41
C ASP A 101 8.65 -16.36 6.05
N GLU A 102 8.11 -15.19 5.70
CA GLU A 102 8.88 -14.01 5.37
C GLU A 102 8.57 -12.87 6.34
N TYR A 103 9.48 -11.93 6.45
CA TYR A 103 9.22 -10.66 7.13
C TYR A 103 9.00 -9.54 6.11
N PHE A 104 8.26 -8.54 6.51
CA PHE A 104 8.02 -7.34 5.73
C PHE A 104 8.47 -6.11 6.52
N VAL A 105 9.20 -5.22 5.85
CA VAL A 105 9.65 -3.94 6.43
C VAL A 105 9.15 -2.80 5.56
N SER A 106 8.57 -1.80 6.18
CA SER A 106 8.14 -0.58 5.54
C SER A 106 8.63 0.63 6.31
N ALA A 107 8.87 1.72 5.60
CA ALA A 107 9.05 3.06 6.13
C ALA A 107 7.91 3.96 5.61
N ASN A 108 8.09 5.28 5.63
CA ASN A 108 7.09 6.22 5.14
C ASN A 108 7.16 6.39 3.62
N GLN A 109 6.97 5.32 2.89
CA GLN A 109 7.04 5.24 1.44
C GLN A 109 6.27 4.03 0.91
N GLY A 110 5.90 4.03 -0.36
CA GLY A 110 5.33 2.87 -1.04
C GLY A 110 6.34 1.72 -1.13
N ARG A 111 5.87 0.50 -0.91
CA ARG A 111 6.70 -0.72 -0.90
C ARG A 111 6.21 -1.79 -1.85
N LEU A 112 4.93 -1.77 -2.23
CA LEU A 112 4.35 -2.79 -3.08
C LEU A 112 4.84 -2.64 -4.52
N GLN A 113 5.32 -3.73 -5.09
CA GLN A 113 5.90 -3.74 -6.43
C GLN A 113 5.01 -4.48 -7.42
N ASN A 114 5.22 -5.76 -7.58
CA ASN A 114 4.52 -6.56 -8.56
C ASN A 114 3.03 -6.68 -8.23
N TYR A 115 2.18 -6.43 -9.22
CA TYR A 115 0.75 -6.70 -9.15
C TYR A 115 0.37 -7.71 -10.23
N LYS A 116 -0.36 -8.73 -9.84
CA LYS A 116 -0.85 -9.77 -10.75
C LYS A 116 -2.38 -9.82 -10.71
N GLU A 117 -2.99 -9.39 -11.79
CA GLU A 117 -4.44 -9.54 -11.95
C GLU A 117 -4.83 -11.02 -11.88
N ASN A 118 -5.95 -11.31 -11.21
CA ASN A 118 -6.51 -12.66 -11.04
C ASN A 118 -5.64 -13.63 -10.20
N ASP A 119 -4.61 -13.15 -9.53
CA ASP A 119 -3.87 -13.95 -8.54
C ASP A 119 -4.51 -13.71 -7.15
N PRO A 120 -4.89 -14.78 -6.40
CA PRO A 120 -5.57 -14.65 -5.12
C PRO A 120 -4.73 -14.01 -4.00
N ASN A 121 -3.43 -13.83 -4.24
CA ASN A 121 -2.54 -13.13 -3.30
C ASN A 121 -2.50 -11.61 -3.56
N PHE A 122 -3.20 -11.11 -4.56
CA PHE A 122 -3.24 -9.69 -4.90
C PHE A 122 -4.68 -9.19 -4.97
N MET A 123 -4.88 -7.97 -4.49
CA MET A 123 -6.11 -7.20 -4.69
C MET A 123 -5.72 -5.79 -5.14
N GLY A 124 -6.58 -5.15 -5.92
CA GLY A 124 -6.32 -3.79 -6.39
C GLY A 124 -7.60 -3.14 -6.93
N SER A 125 -7.59 -1.82 -7.01
CA SER A 125 -8.68 -1.04 -7.55
C SER A 125 -8.96 -1.38 -9.01
N LYS A 126 -10.19 -1.12 -9.44
CA LYS A 126 -10.57 -1.29 -10.86
C LYS A 126 -9.66 -0.44 -11.76
N ASN A 127 -9.26 -1.04 -12.87
CA ASN A 127 -8.44 -0.38 -13.88
C ASN A 127 -7.09 0.16 -13.36
N LEU A 128 -6.55 -0.39 -12.27
CA LEU A 128 -5.28 0.02 -11.68
C LEU A 128 -4.16 0.18 -12.72
N ILE A 129 -3.88 -0.87 -13.47
CA ILE A 129 -2.85 -0.87 -14.53
C ILE A 129 -3.24 0.09 -15.66
N LYS A 130 -4.50 0.01 -16.11
CA LYS A 130 -4.99 0.85 -17.21
C LYS A 130 -4.93 2.33 -16.90
N PHE A 131 -5.28 2.75 -15.68
CA PHE A 131 -5.17 4.14 -15.25
C PHE A 131 -3.72 4.65 -15.34
N ALA A 132 -2.76 3.85 -14.87
CA ALA A 132 -1.34 4.20 -14.96
C ALA A 132 -0.87 4.32 -16.43
N GLN A 133 -1.33 3.42 -17.31
CA GLN A 133 -1.02 3.48 -18.75
C GLN A 133 -1.64 4.71 -19.43
N ASP A 134 -2.93 4.94 -19.22
CA ASP A 134 -3.66 6.04 -19.87
C ASP A 134 -3.09 7.41 -19.47
N ASN A 135 -2.46 7.50 -18.30
CA ASN A 135 -1.87 8.73 -17.76
C ASN A 135 -0.34 8.79 -17.85
N GLY A 136 0.27 7.89 -18.61
CA GLY A 136 1.70 7.93 -18.92
C GLY A 136 2.63 7.55 -17.76
N ALA A 137 2.08 6.98 -16.68
CA ALA A 137 2.85 6.53 -15.52
C ALA A 137 3.40 5.09 -15.67
N TYR A 138 2.91 4.36 -16.67
CA TYR A 138 3.38 3.02 -17.01
C TYR A 138 3.28 2.79 -18.53
N ASP A 139 4.36 2.26 -19.11
CA ASP A 139 4.41 1.84 -20.51
C ASP A 139 4.96 0.40 -20.59
N PRO A 140 4.15 -0.63 -20.89
CA PRO A 140 4.59 -2.01 -20.89
C PRO A 140 5.73 -2.30 -21.90
N ALA A 141 5.86 -1.47 -22.94
CA ALA A 141 6.94 -1.62 -23.93
C ALA A 141 8.30 -1.12 -23.39
N LYS A 142 8.31 -0.22 -22.41
CA LYS A 142 9.52 0.36 -21.82
C LYS A 142 9.81 -0.19 -20.43
N ASP A 143 8.76 -0.37 -19.63
CA ASP A 143 8.89 -0.65 -18.19
C ASP A 143 8.84 -2.15 -17.87
N GLY A 144 8.44 -2.99 -18.84
CA GLY A 144 8.28 -4.43 -18.63
C GLY A 144 7.05 -4.77 -17.77
N GLU A 145 7.22 -5.64 -16.77
CA GLU A 145 6.12 -5.99 -15.86
C GLU A 145 5.70 -4.79 -15.01
N PHE A 146 4.40 -4.70 -14.74
CA PHE A 146 3.86 -3.62 -13.93
C PHE A 146 4.39 -3.67 -12.49
N GLN A 147 4.88 -2.54 -12.01
CA GLN A 147 5.32 -2.32 -10.64
C GLN A 147 4.59 -1.13 -10.05
N PHE A 148 3.82 -1.39 -8.98
CA PHE A 148 2.94 -0.39 -8.38
C PHE A 148 3.69 0.85 -7.89
N THR A 149 4.73 0.67 -7.06
CA THR A 149 5.55 1.78 -6.57
C THR A 149 6.14 2.60 -7.71
N LYS A 150 6.68 1.94 -8.73
CA LYS A 150 7.26 2.63 -9.89
C LYS A 150 6.23 3.45 -10.66
N ALA A 151 5.00 2.94 -10.78
CA ALA A 151 3.93 3.62 -11.49
C ALA A 151 3.30 4.75 -10.67
N TYR A 152 3.02 4.51 -9.39
CA TYR A 152 2.18 5.40 -8.58
C TYR A 152 2.95 6.24 -7.55
N THR A 153 4.02 5.71 -6.97
CA THR A 153 4.66 6.33 -5.81
C THR A 153 5.73 7.32 -6.21
N ARG A 154 5.81 8.41 -5.47
CA ARG A 154 6.91 9.37 -5.56
C ARG A 154 8.21 8.70 -5.09
N ASP A 155 9.29 8.93 -5.82
CA ASP A 155 10.65 8.51 -5.48
C ASP A 155 11.55 9.74 -5.54
N ASP A 156 11.90 10.32 -4.40
CA ASP A 156 12.63 11.58 -4.32
C ASP A 156 13.83 11.50 -3.33
N GLU A 157 14.55 12.60 -3.21
CA GLU A 157 15.72 12.71 -2.33
C GLU A 157 15.38 12.41 -0.84
N ARG A 158 14.15 12.66 -0.41
CA ARG A 158 13.69 12.35 0.94
C ARG A 158 13.64 10.84 1.17
N ASP A 159 13.23 10.07 0.18
CA ASP A 159 13.24 8.61 0.27
C ASP A 159 14.66 8.07 0.41
N MET A 160 15.60 8.59 -0.37
CA MET A 160 17.01 8.20 -0.30
C MET A 160 17.66 8.52 1.05
N THR A 161 17.27 9.60 1.70
CA THR A 161 17.90 10.05 2.96
C THR A 161 17.18 9.61 4.23
N TYR A 162 15.87 9.36 4.16
CA TYR A 162 15.05 9.07 5.32
C TYR A 162 14.42 7.68 5.31
N ASN A 163 13.89 7.24 4.16
CA ASN A 163 13.14 5.98 4.09
C ASN A 163 14.04 4.78 3.77
N TYR A 164 14.84 4.84 2.72
CA TYR A 164 15.73 3.74 2.31
C TYR A 164 16.71 3.30 3.40
N PRO A 165 17.42 4.20 4.11
CA PRO A 165 18.32 3.77 5.19
C PRO A 165 17.61 3.04 6.33
N ARG A 166 16.36 3.39 6.63
CA ARG A 166 15.57 2.72 7.68
C ARG A 166 15.17 1.31 7.27
N VAL A 167 14.70 1.13 6.04
CA VAL A 167 14.37 -0.19 5.48
C VAL A 167 15.62 -1.05 5.36
N TRP A 168 16.69 -0.51 4.76
CA TRP A 168 17.98 -1.17 4.63
C TRP A 168 18.54 -1.63 5.98
N GLY A 169 18.49 -0.78 7.01
CA GLY A 169 18.98 -1.10 8.34
C GLY A 169 18.27 -2.30 8.96
N LEU A 170 16.94 -2.38 8.81
CA LEU A 170 16.14 -3.51 9.30
C LEU A 170 16.40 -4.77 8.47
N GLN A 171 16.48 -4.67 7.15
CA GLN A 171 16.82 -5.81 6.28
C GLN A 171 18.22 -6.36 6.58
N ALA A 172 19.21 -5.50 6.80
CA ALA A 172 20.56 -5.90 7.18
C ALA A 172 20.60 -6.63 8.54
N MET A 173 19.72 -6.25 9.48
CA MET A 173 19.60 -6.92 10.77
C MET A 173 18.93 -8.29 10.68
N PHE A 174 17.85 -8.40 9.91
CA PHE A 174 17.07 -9.65 9.81
C PHE A 174 17.64 -10.63 8.79
N SER A 175 18.36 -10.14 7.78
CA SER A 175 18.95 -10.94 6.71
C SER A 175 20.42 -10.55 6.45
N PRO A 176 21.31 -10.71 7.44
CA PRO A 176 22.70 -10.24 7.34
C PRO A 176 23.54 -10.95 6.25
N ALA A 177 23.06 -12.09 5.77
CA ALA A 177 23.72 -12.81 4.67
C ALA A 177 23.34 -12.31 3.26
N ILE A 178 22.33 -11.44 3.17
CA ILE A 178 21.87 -10.84 1.92
C ILE A 178 22.49 -9.46 1.80
N GLU A 179 23.23 -9.24 0.72
CA GLU A 179 23.74 -7.91 0.39
C GLU A 179 22.59 -7.04 -0.15
N ASN A 180 22.18 -6.05 0.64
CA ASN A 180 21.15 -5.09 0.28
C ASN A 180 21.78 -3.75 -0.09
N ASP A 181 21.33 -3.17 -1.19
CA ASP A 181 21.76 -1.85 -1.64
C ASP A 181 20.89 -0.77 -0.96
N VAL A 182 21.50 0.09 -0.14
CA VAL A 182 20.82 1.17 0.56
C VAL A 182 20.17 2.21 -0.36
N THR A 183 20.58 2.24 -1.62
CA THR A 183 20.06 3.19 -2.64
C THR A 183 18.93 2.61 -3.49
N LYS A 184 18.61 1.34 -3.30
CA LYS A 184 17.57 0.60 -4.04
C LYS A 184 16.57 -0.02 -3.10
N ASN A 185 15.33 0.17 -3.43
CA ASN A 185 14.24 -0.32 -2.62
C ASN A 185 13.21 -1.05 -3.47
#